data_428e755e9510492b0c97f956537e300b
#
_entry.id   428e755e9510492b0c97f956537e300b
#
_cell.length_a   1.000
_cell.length_b   1.000
_cell.length_c   1.000
_cell.angle_alpha   90.00
_cell.angle_beta   90.00
_cell.angle_gamma   90.00
#
_symmetry.space_group_name_H-M   'P 1'
#
loop_
_entity.id
_entity.type
_entity.pdbx_description
1 polymer ?
#
loop_
_entity_poly.entity_id
_entity_poly.type
_entity_poly.pdbx_seq_one_letter_code
_entity_poly.pdbx_strand_id
1 'polypeptide(L)'
;MPEQDRWQLELSEYILQGEPERAEKSAAWQTAIGLQAVDGLKTSPYLLETAKAHIEGDIDIAGAQRRIQSYYKEQANRKAVEDGTMEADIASARITELLGEKTFQFSPAELQSIHRRLFTSVFDHAGQFRTYNITKNEWVLGGDTVVYSSWESIRDTLDYDFSQEKQFSYDALSVPESIKHMAKFASGIWQIHPFCEGNTRATAVFIVKYLKTFGFSVNNDVFASNSWYFRNALVRANYNNLQKGIHATSEYLEIFFENLLLGAQHELKNRYLHVEYKADATAQSAAAEISKCKNCTLDCTLEELAVLRTIAANPSITQKDLAAAIGKSERTIKTRTVALQEKGYLRRANGKRSGHWEVLVDLS
;
A
#
# COMPACT_ATOMS: atom_id res chain seq x y z
N MET A 1 -16.99 1.39 -21.62
CA MET A 1 -16.08 1.25 -20.46
C MET A 1 -16.93 0.83 -19.29
N PRO A 2 -16.52 -0.16 -18.48
CA PRO A 2 -17.23 -0.49 -17.27
C PRO A 2 -17.24 0.74 -16.35
N GLU A 3 -18.33 0.97 -15.66
CA GLU A 3 -18.52 2.10 -14.72
C GLU A 3 -17.46 2.10 -13.60
N GLN A 4 -16.84 0.97 -13.39
CA GLN A 4 -15.82 0.71 -12.36
C GLN A 4 -14.46 1.39 -12.65
N ASP A 5 -14.15 1.70 -13.91
CA ASP A 5 -12.87 2.33 -14.28
C ASP A 5 -12.98 3.85 -14.42
N ARG A 6 -14.20 4.37 -14.41
CA ARG A 6 -14.47 5.79 -14.66
C ARG A 6 -13.96 6.69 -13.54
N TRP A 7 -14.15 6.29 -12.28
CA TRP A 7 -13.71 7.08 -11.13
C TRP A 7 -12.18 7.20 -11.04
N GLN A 8 -11.46 6.15 -11.45
CA GLN A 8 -9.99 6.18 -11.49
C GLN A 8 -9.50 7.23 -12.48
N LEU A 9 -10.09 7.29 -13.67
CA LEU A 9 -9.76 8.32 -14.67
C LEU A 9 -10.05 9.72 -14.15
N GLU A 10 -11.24 9.94 -13.56
CA GLU A 10 -11.64 11.24 -13.03
C GLU A 10 -10.73 11.73 -11.90
N LEU A 11 -10.30 10.86 -11.00
CA LEU A 11 -9.34 11.23 -9.94
C LEU A 11 -7.91 11.35 -10.46
N SER A 12 -7.51 10.58 -11.46
CA SER A 12 -6.16 10.66 -12.04
C SER A 12 -5.89 12.00 -12.72
N GLU A 13 -6.92 12.71 -13.18
CA GLU A 13 -6.78 14.04 -13.74
C GLU A 13 -6.12 15.02 -12.77
N TYR A 14 -6.43 14.95 -11.47
CA TYR A 14 -5.80 15.80 -10.45
C TYR A 14 -4.31 15.51 -10.26
N ILE A 15 -3.89 14.28 -10.45
CA ILE A 15 -2.48 13.91 -10.42
C ILE A 15 -1.76 14.48 -11.64
N LEU A 16 -2.37 14.39 -12.81
CA LEU A 16 -1.81 14.91 -14.07
C LEU A 16 -1.73 16.44 -14.10
N GLN A 17 -2.65 17.15 -13.43
CA GLN A 17 -2.62 18.61 -13.32
C GLN A 17 -1.41 19.11 -12.52
N GLY A 18 -0.75 18.25 -11.72
CA GLY A 18 0.53 18.54 -11.09
C GLY A 18 0.48 19.51 -9.90
N GLU A 19 -0.69 19.84 -9.37
CA GLU A 19 -0.81 20.56 -8.11
C GLU A 19 -0.51 19.61 -6.94
N PRO A 20 0.60 19.76 -6.19
CA PRO A 20 1.08 18.74 -5.26
C PRO A 20 0.05 18.33 -4.20
N GLU A 21 -0.67 19.29 -3.62
CA GLU A 21 -1.66 19.02 -2.59
C GLU A 21 -2.88 18.25 -3.14
N ARG A 22 -3.36 18.62 -4.32
CA ARG A 22 -4.47 17.93 -4.98
C ARG A 22 -4.07 16.53 -5.43
N ALA A 23 -2.86 16.39 -5.96
CA ALA A 23 -2.33 15.09 -6.37
C ALA A 23 -2.20 14.14 -5.17
N GLU A 24 -1.70 14.61 -4.02
CA GLU A 24 -1.58 13.80 -2.80
C GLU A 24 -2.96 13.37 -2.27
N LYS A 25 -3.92 14.29 -2.20
CA LYS A 25 -5.30 13.98 -1.81
C LYS A 25 -5.95 12.98 -2.76
N SER A 26 -5.76 13.18 -4.07
CA SER A 26 -6.31 12.27 -5.08
C SER A 26 -5.73 10.87 -4.96
N ALA A 27 -4.40 10.72 -4.82
CA ALA A 27 -3.76 9.42 -4.62
C ALA A 27 -4.27 8.71 -3.34
N ALA A 28 -4.46 9.46 -2.25
CA ALA A 28 -5.02 8.90 -1.02
C ALA A 28 -6.45 8.39 -1.22
N TRP A 29 -7.32 9.12 -1.94
CA TRP A 29 -8.67 8.68 -2.27
C TRP A 29 -8.67 7.47 -3.20
N GLN A 30 -7.83 7.44 -4.22
CA GLN A 30 -7.73 6.30 -5.14
C GLN A 30 -7.33 5.03 -4.38
N THR A 31 -6.31 5.11 -3.53
CA THR A 31 -5.90 3.99 -2.68
C THR A 31 -7.05 3.55 -1.76
N ALA A 32 -7.73 4.49 -1.12
CA ALA A 32 -8.82 4.22 -0.18
C ALA A 32 -10.01 3.53 -0.84
N ILE A 33 -10.43 4.00 -2.01
CA ILE A 33 -11.54 3.44 -2.79
C ILE A 33 -11.15 2.04 -3.31
N GLY A 34 -9.95 1.92 -3.87
CA GLY A 34 -9.47 0.65 -4.42
C GLY A 34 -9.34 -0.45 -3.36
N LEU A 35 -8.96 -0.11 -2.14
CA LEU A 35 -8.86 -1.07 -1.04
C LEU A 35 -10.20 -1.71 -0.64
N GLN A 36 -11.34 -1.14 -1.00
CA GLN A 36 -12.64 -1.76 -0.69
C GLN A 36 -12.85 -3.06 -1.49
N ALA A 37 -12.23 -3.17 -2.66
CA ALA A 37 -12.34 -4.37 -3.49
C ALA A 37 -11.73 -5.64 -2.85
N VAL A 38 -10.86 -5.53 -1.84
CA VAL A 38 -10.30 -6.71 -1.13
C VAL A 38 -11.37 -7.53 -0.41
N ASP A 39 -12.47 -6.87 -0.02
CA ASP A 39 -13.61 -7.49 0.63
C ASP A 39 -14.85 -7.53 -0.30
N GLY A 40 -14.66 -7.30 -1.61
CA GLY A 40 -15.71 -7.31 -2.62
C GLY A 40 -16.68 -6.13 -2.55
N LEU A 41 -16.33 -5.08 -1.80
CA LEU A 41 -17.17 -3.92 -1.58
C LEU A 41 -17.04 -2.89 -2.73
N LYS A 42 -18.10 -2.12 -2.93
CA LYS A 42 -18.15 -1.02 -3.90
C LYS A 42 -18.56 0.27 -3.21
N THR A 43 -17.94 1.36 -3.62
CA THR A 43 -18.29 2.69 -3.14
C THR A 43 -19.47 3.29 -3.92
N SER A 44 -20.17 4.24 -3.31
CA SER A 44 -21.27 4.94 -3.94
C SER A 44 -20.78 6.05 -4.90
N PRO A 45 -21.60 6.47 -5.88
CA PRO A 45 -21.33 7.69 -6.65
C PRO A 45 -21.22 8.95 -5.77
N TYR A 46 -21.96 9.00 -4.64
CA TYR A 46 -21.92 10.11 -3.69
C TYR A 46 -20.54 10.26 -3.03
N LEU A 47 -19.84 9.15 -2.78
CA LEU A 47 -18.47 9.20 -2.28
C LEU A 47 -17.55 9.90 -3.26
N LEU A 48 -17.67 9.61 -4.57
CA LEU A 48 -16.83 10.23 -5.60
C LEU A 48 -16.99 11.74 -5.64
N GLU A 49 -18.24 12.24 -5.60
CA GLU A 49 -18.51 13.67 -5.53
C GLU A 49 -17.96 14.31 -4.24
N THR A 50 -18.04 13.58 -3.13
CA THR A 50 -17.48 14.04 -1.85
C THR A 50 -15.95 14.08 -1.89
N ALA A 51 -15.32 13.09 -2.52
CA ALA A 51 -13.87 13.03 -2.72
C ALA A 51 -13.37 14.22 -3.56
N LYS A 52 -14.04 14.51 -4.68
CA LYS A 52 -13.72 15.67 -5.52
C LYS A 52 -13.80 16.99 -4.74
N ALA A 53 -14.88 17.22 -4.00
CA ALA A 53 -15.01 18.42 -3.18
C ALA A 53 -13.88 18.56 -2.13
N HIS A 54 -13.40 17.45 -1.57
CA HIS A 54 -12.24 17.47 -0.67
C HIS A 54 -10.92 17.74 -1.42
N ILE A 55 -10.72 17.15 -2.58
CA ILE A 55 -9.50 17.37 -3.40
C ILE A 55 -9.42 18.83 -3.84
N GLU A 56 -10.53 19.41 -4.26
CA GLU A 56 -10.63 20.81 -4.71
C GLU A 56 -10.51 21.82 -3.56
N GLY A 57 -10.70 21.37 -2.32
CA GLY A 57 -10.56 22.21 -1.12
C GLY A 57 -11.87 22.87 -0.68
N ASP A 58 -13.00 22.51 -1.28
CA ASP A 58 -14.33 23.01 -0.89
C ASP A 58 -14.73 22.57 0.51
N ILE A 59 -14.23 21.38 0.91
CA ILE A 59 -14.42 20.81 2.24
C ILE A 59 -13.10 20.20 2.75
N ASP A 60 -12.91 20.17 4.07
CA ASP A 60 -11.87 19.41 4.72
C ASP A 60 -12.25 17.92 4.86
N ILE A 61 -11.31 17.08 5.27
CA ILE A 61 -11.55 15.63 5.42
C ILE A 61 -12.63 15.34 6.48
N ALA A 62 -12.71 16.14 7.53
CA ALA A 62 -13.76 16.03 8.54
C ALA A 62 -15.13 16.41 7.96
N GLY A 63 -15.18 17.39 7.07
CA GLY A 63 -16.37 17.75 6.27
C GLY A 63 -16.82 16.60 5.37
N ALA A 64 -15.87 15.94 4.69
CA ALA A 64 -16.17 14.76 3.87
C ALA A 64 -16.79 13.63 4.70
N GLN A 65 -16.22 13.33 5.85
CA GLN A 65 -16.76 12.32 6.77
C GLN A 65 -18.17 12.67 7.27
N ARG A 66 -18.39 13.94 7.66
CA ARG A 66 -19.75 14.41 8.06
C ARG A 66 -20.76 14.27 6.93
N ARG A 67 -20.39 14.62 5.68
CA ARG A 67 -21.27 14.47 4.50
C ARG A 67 -21.69 13.03 4.29
N ILE A 68 -20.74 12.08 4.33
CA ILE A 68 -21.01 10.66 4.16
C ILE A 68 -21.92 10.14 5.30
N GLN A 69 -21.63 10.50 6.53
CA GLN A 69 -22.46 10.09 7.67
C GLN A 69 -23.89 10.63 7.59
N SER A 70 -24.07 11.89 7.17
CA SER A 70 -25.40 12.48 6.98
C SER A 70 -26.17 11.81 5.85
N TYR A 71 -25.50 11.54 4.73
CA TYR A 71 -26.08 10.83 3.59
C TYR A 71 -26.70 9.49 4.01
N TYR A 72 -25.97 8.68 4.76
CA TYR A 72 -26.47 7.38 5.20
C TYR A 72 -27.50 7.49 6.33
N LYS A 73 -27.43 8.48 7.21
CA LYS A 73 -28.49 8.73 8.20
C LYS A 73 -29.84 9.08 7.55
N GLU A 74 -29.82 9.90 6.51
CA GLU A 74 -31.03 10.25 5.77
C GLU A 74 -31.57 9.06 4.97
N GLN A 75 -30.71 8.25 4.40
CA GLN A 75 -31.08 7.06 3.62
C GLN A 75 -31.53 5.88 4.47
N ALA A 76 -31.07 5.73 5.71
CA ALA A 76 -31.56 4.71 6.62
C ALA A 76 -33.09 4.77 6.82
N ASN A 77 -33.67 5.94 6.61
CA ASN A 77 -35.11 6.15 6.57
C ASN A 77 -35.76 5.84 5.21
N ARG A 78 -34.98 5.56 4.18
CA ARG A 78 -35.43 5.22 2.82
C ARG A 78 -34.91 3.83 2.46
N LYS A 79 -35.63 2.82 2.72
CA LYS A 79 -35.52 1.37 2.45
C LYS A 79 -34.61 0.90 1.29
N ALA A 80 -33.35 1.28 1.15
CA ALA A 80 -32.45 0.72 0.12
C ALA A 80 -30.96 1.04 0.32
N VAL A 81 -30.42 0.95 1.54
CA VAL A 81 -28.97 1.04 1.71
C VAL A 81 -28.38 -0.36 1.63
N GLU A 82 -27.55 -0.60 0.63
CA GLU A 82 -26.67 -1.77 0.63
C GLU A 82 -25.63 -1.59 1.76
N ASP A 83 -25.69 -2.41 2.80
CA ASP A 83 -24.80 -2.30 3.97
C ASP A 83 -23.32 -2.25 3.57
N GLY A 84 -22.93 -3.01 2.55
CA GLY A 84 -21.56 -3.03 2.00
C GLY A 84 -21.12 -1.70 1.39
N THR A 85 -22.03 -0.93 0.78
CA THR A 85 -21.70 0.39 0.21
C THR A 85 -21.45 1.43 1.29
N MET A 86 -22.24 1.42 2.36
CA MET A 86 -22.04 2.29 3.52
C MET A 86 -20.68 2.03 4.19
N GLU A 87 -20.35 0.77 4.41
CA GLU A 87 -19.04 0.37 4.94
C GLU A 87 -17.91 0.89 4.05
N ALA A 88 -18.01 0.66 2.73
CA ALA A 88 -16.98 1.08 1.78
C ALA A 88 -16.76 2.60 1.79
N ASP A 89 -17.82 3.38 1.81
CA ASP A 89 -17.73 4.84 1.80
C ASP A 89 -17.14 5.39 3.09
N ILE A 90 -17.60 4.89 4.24
CA ILE A 90 -17.07 5.32 5.55
C ILE A 90 -15.60 4.93 5.68
N ALA A 91 -15.24 3.68 5.34
CA ALA A 91 -13.88 3.22 5.41
C ALA A 91 -12.96 3.99 4.46
N SER A 92 -13.41 4.32 3.23
CA SER A 92 -12.62 5.09 2.26
C SER A 92 -12.27 6.49 2.78
N ALA A 93 -13.22 7.23 3.35
CA ALA A 93 -12.94 8.54 3.92
C ALA A 93 -11.93 8.49 5.07
N ARG A 94 -12.00 7.46 5.92
CA ARG A 94 -11.08 7.25 7.04
C ARG A 94 -9.69 6.78 6.61
N ILE A 95 -9.61 5.93 5.57
CA ILE A 95 -8.33 5.58 4.96
C ILE A 95 -7.67 6.83 4.41
N THR A 96 -8.40 7.67 3.69
CA THR A 96 -7.88 8.92 3.14
C THR A 96 -7.34 9.84 4.24
N GLU A 97 -8.06 9.99 5.35
CA GLU A 97 -7.58 10.74 6.53
C GLU A 97 -6.26 10.15 7.05
N LEU A 98 -6.23 8.83 7.33
CA LEU A 98 -5.05 8.14 7.85
C LEU A 98 -3.83 8.25 6.93
N LEU A 99 -4.04 8.16 5.62
CA LEU A 99 -2.96 8.28 4.63
C LEU A 99 -2.45 9.72 4.49
N GLY A 100 -3.29 10.73 4.75
CA GLY A 100 -2.90 12.14 4.79
C GLY A 100 -2.12 12.55 6.06
N GLU A 101 -2.16 11.75 7.13
CA GLU A 101 -1.45 12.05 8.37
C GLU A 101 0.05 11.79 8.26
N LYS A 102 0.84 12.74 8.74
CA LYS A 102 2.30 12.63 8.81
C LYS A 102 2.82 11.80 9.98
N THR A 103 1.99 11.62 11.02
CA THR A 103 2.35 10.86 12.21
C THR A 103 2.14 9.37 12.01
N PHE A 104 3.11 8.57 12.42
CA PHE A 104 3.04 7.12 12.43
C PHE A 104 3.94 6.56 13.53
N GLN A 105 3.42 5.62 14.29
CA GLN A 105 4.18 4.90 15.30
C GLN A 105 4.26 3.43 14.93
N PHE A 106 5.45 2.93 14.66
CA PHE A 106 5.64 1.51 14.34
C PHE A 106 5.42 0.65 15.59
N SER A 107 4.22 0.09 15.74
CA SER A 107 3.83 -0.75 16.87
C SER A 107 2.57 -1.58 16.58
N PRO A 108 2.34 -2.72 17.29
CA PRO A 108 1.06 -3.43 17.26
C PRO A 108 -0.13 -2.55 17.66
N ALA A 109 0.07 -1.61 18.58
CA ALA A 109 -0.96 -0.68 19.02
C ALA A 109 -1.40 0.26 17.87
N GLU A 110 -0.49 0.66 16.99
CA GLU A 110 -0.83 1.44 15.79
C GLU A 110 -1.69 0.64 14.82
N LEU A 111 -1.34 -0.62 14.55
CA LEU A 111 -2.17 -1.50 13.72
C LEU A 111 -3.58 -1.63 14.30
N GLN A 112 -3.70 -1.80 15.62
CA GLN A 112 -4.97 -1.85 16.32
C GLN A 112 -5.73 -0.52 16.25
N SER A 113 -5.02 0.61 16.36
CA SER A 113 -5.58 1.96 16.25
C SER A 113 -6.10 2.23 14.85
N ILE A 114 -5.34 1.85 13.80
CA ILE A 114 -5.75 1.93 12.40
C ILE A 114 -7.06 1.17 12.22
N HIS A 115 -7.13 -0.09 12.64
CA HIS A 115 -8.35 -0.89 12.53
C HIS A 115 -9.53 -0.25 13.26
N ARG A 116 -9.32 0.25 14.48
CA ARG A 116 -10.37 0.95 15.25
C ARG A 116 -10.88 2.16 14.47
N ARG A 117 -9.99 2.98 13.98
CA ARG A 117 -10.34 4.22 13.25
C ARG A 117 -11.07 3.92 11.94
N LEU A 118 -10.66 2.88 11.22
CA LEU A 118 -11.32 2.48 9.98
C LEU A 118 -12.78 2.07 10.21
N PHE A 119 -13.03 1.31 11.29
CA PHE A 119 -14.28 0.57 11.43
C PHE A 119 -15.16 0.99 12.62
N THR A 120 -14.81 2.03 13.38
CA THR A 120 -15.70 2.59 14.42
C THR A 120 -17.06 2.90 13.80
N SER A 121 -18.16 2.49 14.46
CA SER A 121 -19.54 2.60 13.98
C SER A 121 -19.87 1.80 12.69
N VAL A 122 -18.94 1.00 12.18
CA VAL A 122 -19.16 0.00 11.11
C VAL A 122 -19.22 -1.39 11.73
N PHE A 123 -18.23 -1.72 12.57
CA PHE A 123 -18.19 -2.98 13.31
C PHE A 123 -18.20 -2.73 14.80
N ASP A 124 -19.00 -3.50 15.54
CA ASP A 124 -19.05 -3.44 17.02
C ASP A 124 -17.70 -3.81 17.67
N HIS A 125 -16.90 -4.61 16.96
CA HIS A 125 -15.58 -5.08 17.38
C HIS A 125 -14.42 -4.23 16.83
N ALA A 126 -14.67 -3.01 16.35
CA ALA A 126 -13.64 -2.15 15.79
C ALA A 126 -12.46 -1.95 16.75
N GLY A 127 -11.25 -2.32 16.32
CA GLY A 127 -10.03 -2.25 17.12
C GLY A 127 -9.92 -3.32 18.23
N GLN A 128 -10.78 -4.34 18.23
CA GLN A 128 -10.71 -5.45 19.18
C GLN A 128 -10.12 -6.69 18.49
N PHE A 129 -9.16 -7.33 19.14
CA PHE A 129 -8.67 -8.62 18.64
C PHE A 129 -9.77 -9.67 18.82
N ARG A 130 -9.85 -10.57 17.84
CA ARG A 130 -10.77 -11.71 17.90
C ARG A 130 -10.46 -12.62 19.11
N THR A 131 -11.49 -13.26 19.62
CA THR A 131 -11.43 -14.15 20.79
C THR A 131 -11.76 -15.61 20.41
N TYR A 132 -11.71 -15.94 19.12
CA TYR A 132 -11.96 -17.28 18.58
C TYR A 132 -11.13 -17.50 17.32
N ASN A 133 -10.90 -18.78 16.98
CA ASN A 133 -10.21 -19.15 15.76
C ASN A 133 -11.12 -18.98 14.57
N ILE A 134 -10.56 -18.60 13.45
CA ILE A 134 -11.28 -18.32 12.20
C ILE A 134 -10.76 -19.19 11.07
N THR A 135 -11.64 -19.43 10.10
CA THR A 135 -11.33 -20.09 8.83
C THR A 135 -12.03 -19.28 7.74
N LYS A 136 -11.34 -19.00 6.65
CA LYS A 136 -11.88 -18.28 5.49
C LYS A 136 -11.63 -19.08 4.22
N ASN A 137 -12.67 -19.26 3.42
CA ASN A 137 -12.53 -19.87 2.10
C ASN A 137 -11.89 -18.89 1.14
N GLU A 138 -10.73 -19.24 0.61
CA GLU A 138 -9.96 -18.37 -0.29
C GLU A 138 -10.13 -18.83 -1.74
N TRP A 139 -10.65 -17.93 -2.59
CA TRP A 139 -10.84 -18.22 -4.02
C TRP A 139 -9.54 -18.71 -4.67
N VAL A 140 -8.43 -18.03 -4.41
CA VAL A 140 -7.12 -18.34 -5.00
C VAL A 140 -6.59 -19.74 -4.63
N LEU A 141 -7.14 -20.33 -3.58
CA LEU A 141 -6.82 -21.66 -3.08
C LEU A 141 -7.83 -22.75 -3.51
N GLY A 142 -8.76 -22.43 -4.42
CA GLY A 142 -9.84 -23.33 -4.79
C GLY A 142 -10.83 -23.60 -3.66
N GLY A 143 -11.00 -22.64 -2.74
CA GLY A 143 -11.89 -22.74 -1.58
C GLY A 143 -11.23 -23.27 -0.31
N ASP A 144 -9.92 -23.59 -0.34
CA ASP A 144 -9.15 -23.94 0.86
C ASP A 144 -8.79 -22.67 1.68
N THR A 145 -8.15 -22.82 2.83
CA THR A 145 -7.90 -21.76 3.80
C THR A 145 -6.43 -21.65 4.18
N VAL A 146 -6.01 -20.45 4.58
CA VAL A 146 -4.74 -20.23 5.27
C VAL A 146 -4.90 -20.62 6.74
N VAL A 147 -3.84 -21.15 7.34
CA VAL A 147 -3.77 -21.36 8.79
C VAL A 147 -3.42 -20.02 9.46
N TYR A 148 -4.40 -19.42 10.11
CA TYR A 148 -4.22 -18.19 10.89
C TYR A 148 -3.71 -18.49 12.30
N SER A 149 -3.11 -17.49 12.96
CA SER A 149 -2.69 -17.63 14.37
C SER A 149 -3.85 -18.04 15.27
N SER A 150 -3.56 -18.85 16.30
CA SER A 150 -4.53 -19.05 17.38
C SER A 150 -4.89 -17.71 18.03
N TRP A 151 -6.16 -17.51 18.35
CA TRP A 151 -6.61 -16.24 18.97
C TRP A 151 -5.89 -15.95 20.30
N GLU A 152 -5.50 -16.99 21.04
CA GLU A 152 -4.78 -16.89 22.31
C GLU A 152 -3.37 -16.32 22.15
N SER A 153 -2.73 -16.58 21.00
CA SER A 153 -1.35 -16.16 20.71
C SER A 153 -1.24 -14.85 19.91
N ILE A 154 -2.37 -14.21 19.55
CA ILE A 154 -2.36 -13.01 18.67
C ILE A 154 -1.43 -11.92 19.23
N ARG A 155 -1.53 -11.60 20.54
CA ARG A 155 -0.73 -10.54 21.15
C ARG A 155 0.75 -10.86 21.13
N ASP A 156 1.10 -12.05 21.60
CA ASP A 156 2.49 -12.48 21.69
C ASP A 156 3.14 -12.57 20.30
N THR A 157 2.39 -13.05 19.30
CA THR A 157 2.89 -13.15 17.94
C THR A 157 3.08 -11.76 17.31
N LEU A 158 2.13 -10.84 17.52
CA LEU A 158 2.29 -9.45 17.06
C LEU A 158 3.49 -8.78 17.73
N ASP A 159 3.61 -8.88 19.06
CA ASP A 159 4.72 -8.27 19.80
C ASP A 159 6.07 -8.85 19.35
N TYR A 160 6.12 -10.15 19.08
CA TYR A 160 7.32 -10.80 18.55
C TYR A 160 7.68 -10.28 17.15
N ASP A 161 6.76 -10.33 16.19
CA ASP A 161 7.02 -9.93 14.80
C ASP A 161 7.40 -8.44 14.70
N PHE A 162 6.69 -7.58 15.43
CA PHE A 162 7.02 -6.14 15.47
C PHE A 162 8.37 -5.87 16.15
N SER A 163 8.72 -6.64 17.17
CA SER A 163 10.02 -6.53 17.85
C SER A 163 11.16 -6.95 16.92
N GLN A 164 11.00 -8.03 16.16
CA GLN A 164 11.97 -8.48 15.17
C GLN A 164 12.16 -7.42 14.07
N GLU A 165 11.08 -6.91 13.51
CA GLU A 165 11.11 -5.90 12.46
C GLU A 165 11.73 -4.58 12.94
N LYS A 166 11.45 -4.16 14.18
CA LYS A 166 12.05 -2.95 14.77
C LYS A 166 13.57 -3.05 14.95
N GLN A 167 14.09 -4.26 15.15
CA GLN A 167 15.54 -4.52 15.30
C GLN A 167 16.20 -4.74 13.95
N PHE A 168 15.43 -4.96 12.91
CA PHE A 168 15.95 -5.20 11.58
C PHE A 168 16.44 -3.90 10.94
N SER A 169 17.60 -3.96 10.24
CA SER A 169 18.16 -2.80 9.53
C SER A 169 18.12 -3.01 8.02
N TYR A 170 17.52 -2.07 7.34
CA TYR A 170 17.49 -1.99 5.88
C TYR A 170 18.74 -1.31 5.27
N ASP A 171 19.62 -0.75 6.10
CA ASP A 171 20.74 0.10 5.65
C ASP A 171 21.79 -0.64 4.82
N ALA A 172 21.92 -1.95 5.01
CA ALA A 172 22.89 -2.78 4.31
C ALA A 172 22.29 -3.63 3.19
N LEU A 173 20.98 -3.51 2.96
CA LEU A 173 20.28 -4.33 1.97
C LEU A 173 20.11 -3.58 0.65
N SER A 174 20.27 -4.32 -0.44
CA SER A 174 19.81 -3.92 -1.75
C SER A 174 18.28 -3.75 -1.78
N VAL A 175 17.77 -3.03 -2.77
CA VAL A 175 16.32 -2.84 -2.93
C VAL A 175 15.56 -4.16 -3.08
N PRO A 176 16.00 -5.15 -3.90
CA PRO A 176 15.32 -6.45 -3.98
C PRO A 176 15.28 -7.21 -2.66
N GLU A 177 16.38 -7.22 -1.90
CA GLU A 177 16.42 -7.87 -0.57
C GLU A 177 15.48 -7.18 0.41
N SER A 178 15.41 -5.85 0.36
CA SER A 178 14.49 -5.05 1.16
C SER A 178 13.02 -5.33 0.80
N ILE A 179 12.70 -5.44 -0.49
CA ILE A 179 11.36 -5.82 -0.98
C ILE A 179 10.98 -7.20 -0.48
N LYS A 180 11.88 -8.18 -0.59
CA LYS A 180 11.66 -9.53 -0.10
C LYS A 180 11.40 -9.57 1.41
N HIS A 181 12.18 -8.81 2.18
CA HIS A 181 11.97 -8.71 3.62
C HIS A 181 10.63 -8.03 3.95
N MET A 182 10.30 -6.92 3.27
CA MET A 182 9.02 -6.23 3.43
C MET A 182 7.82 -7.13 3.09
N ALA A 183 7.92 -7.93 2.02
CA ALA A 183 6.90 -8.90 1.65
C ALA A 183 6.70 -9.96 2.76
N LYS A 184 7.80 -10.45 3.32
CA LYS A 184 7.76 -11.40 4.44
C LYS A 184 7.08 -10.78 5.68
N PHE A 185 7.47 -9.56 6.06
CA PHE A 185 6.87 -8.87 7.20
C PHE A 185 5.38 -8.60 6.98
N ALA A 186 5.00 -8.04 5.82
CA ALA A 186 3.61 -7.76 5.49
C ALA A 186 2.74 -9.03 5.50
N SER A 187 3.25 -10.14 4.95
CA SER A 187 2.52 -11.42 4.95
C SER A 187 2.42 -12.03 6.34
N GLY A 188 3.43 -11.89 7.19
CA GLY A 188 3.45 -12.36 8.57
C GLY A 188 2.37 -11.68 9.41
N ILE A 189 2.36 -10.34 9.45
CA ILE A 189 1.34 -9.62 10.22
C ILE A 189 -0.09 -9.86 9.68
N TRP A 190 -0.26 -10.05 8.37
CA TRP A 190 -1.54 -10.42 7.79
C TRP A 190 -1.97 -11.84 8.20
N GLN A 191 -1.06 -12.82 8.26
CA GLN A 191 -1.36 -14.19 8.67
C GLN A 191 -1.81 -14.28 10.13
N ILE A 192 -1.32 -13.43 11.01
CA ILE A 192 -1.81 -13.36 12.39
C ILE A 192 -3.32 -13.13 12.38
N HIS A 193 -3.83 -12.34 11.44
CA HIS A 193 -5.24 -12.06 11.22
C HIS A 193 -5.95 -11.67 12.53
N PRO A 194 -5.49 -10.59 13.20
CA PRO A 194 -5.85 -10.32 14.57
C PRO A 194 -7.31 -9.91 14.77
N PHE A 195 -8.00 -9.47 13.72
CA PHE A 195 -9.38 -8.97 13.80
C PHE A 195 -10.38 -9.95 13.18
N CYS A 196 -11.66 -9.80 13.52
CA CYS A 196 -12.72 -10.62 12.90
C CYS A 196 -12.88 -10.32 11.41
N GLU A 197 -12.88 -9.04 11.03
CA GLU A 197 -12.98 -8.53 9.65
C GLU A 197 -12.00 -7.37 9.43
N GLY A 198 -11.81 -6.94 8.16
CA GLY A 198 -11.01 -5.75 7.81
C GLY A 198 -9.49 -5.91 7.93
N ASN A 199 -8.97 -7.11 8.14
CA ASN A 199 -7.53 -7.35 8.33
C ASN A 199 -6.69 -6.88 7.12
N THR A 200 -7.12 -7.17 5.90
CA THR A 200 -6.36 -6.78 4.69
C THR A 200 -6.30 -5.26 4.53
N ARG A 201 -7.41 -4.55 4.77
CA ARG A 201 -7.44 -3.08 4.68
C ARG A 201 -6.57 -2.45 5.77
N ALA A 202 -6.66 -2.93 7.02
CA ALA A 202 -5.82 -2.44 8.11
C ALA A 202 -4.32 -2.70 7.84
N THR A 203 -3.97 -3.91 7.36
CA THR A 203 -2.58 -4.25 6.99
C THR A 203 -2.08 -3.36 5.85
N ALA A 204 -2.87 -3.16 4.79
CA ALA A 204 -2.48 -2.30 3.67
C ALA A 204 -2.21 -0.86 4.13
N VAL A 205 -3.11 -0.27 4.90
CA VAL A 205 -2.92 1.10 5.45
C VAL A 205 -1.68 1.16 6.33
N PHE A 206 -1.46 0.17 7.20
CA PHE A 206 -0.27 0.09 8.05
C PHE A 206 1.01 0.04 7.20
N ILE A 207 1.07 -0.83 6.20
CA ILE A 207 2.24 -0.99 5.32
C ILE A 207 2.48 0.29 4.51
N VAL A 208 1.45 0.94 3.98
CA VAL A 208 1.61 2.22 3.27
C VAL A 208 2.21 3.30 4.19
N LYS A 209 1.71 3.41 5.44
CA LYS A 209 2.28 4.35 6.42
C LYS A 209 3.71 3.97 6.81
N TYR A 210 4.00 2.68 6.94
CA TYR A 210 5.35 2.20 7.22
C TYR A 210 6.31 2.54 6.07
N LEU A 211 5.93 2.30 4.82
CA LEU A 211 6.72 2.67 3.65
C LEU A 211 7.00 4.19 3.57
N LYS A 212 6.07 5.02 4.00
CA LYS A 212 6.31 6.47 4.11
C LYS A 212 7.46 6.82 5.05
N THR A 213 7.76 5.99 6.07
CA THR A 213 8.91 6.23 6.96
C THR A 213 10.26 6.05 6.28
N PHE A 214 10.31 5.33 5.17
CA PHE A 214 11.49 5.20 4.29
C PHE A 214 11.55 6.31 3.23
N GLY A 215 10.56 7.20 3.18
CA GLY A 215 10.49 8.30 2.23
C GLY A 215 9.74 7.98 0.94
N PHE A 216 9.04 6.86 0.86
CA PHE A 216 8.20 6.56 -0.30
C PHE A 216 6.85 7.28 -0.19
N SER A 217 6.54 8.09 -1.20
CA SER A 217 5.18 8.53 -1.44
C SER A 217 4.47 7.44 -2.26
N VAL A 218 3.52 6.74 -1.66
CA VAL A 218 2.69 5.75 -2.37
C VAL A 218 1.63 6.51 -3.16
N ASN A 219 2.04 7.10 -4.28
CA ASN A 219 1.21 7.97 -5.12
C ASN A 219 0.85 7.30 -6.45
N ASN A 220 1.21 6.03 -6.63
CA ASN A 220 0.83 5.26 -7.80
C ASN A 220 -0.49 4.52 -7.53
N ASP A 221 -1.17 4.16 -8.57
CA ASP A 221 -2.48 3.50 -8.56
C ASP A 221 -2.42 1.98 -8.28
N VAL A 222 -1.25 1.45 -7.87
CA VAL A 222 -1.06 0.00 -7.71
C VAL A 222 -2.06 -0.59 -6.71
N PHE A 223 -2.25 0.03 -5.54
CA PHE A 223 -3.29 -0.40 -4.60
C PHE A 223 -4.70 -0.14 -5.14
N ALA A 224 -4.92 0.99 -5.81
CA ALA A 224 -6.21 1.34 -6.36
C ALA A 224 -6.70 0.31 -7.38
N SER A 225 -5.80 -0.13 -8.25
CA SER A 225 -6.13 -1.04 -9.36
C SER A 225 -5.96 -2.52 -9.02
N ASN A 226 -5.11 -2.86 -8.03
CA ASN A 226 -4.65 -4.24 -7.79
C ASN A 226 -4.80 -4.68 -6.33
N SER A 227 -5.72 -4.10 -5.57
CA SER A 227 -5.94 -4.47 -4.16
C SER A 227 -6.36 -5.93 -3.99
N TRP A 228 -7.14 -6.47 -4.92
CA TRP A 228 -7.51 -7.90 -4.93
C TRP A 228 -6.31 -8.81 -5.21
N TYR A 229 -5.38 -8.37 -6.09
CA TYR A 229 -4.11 -9.06 -6.29
C TYR A 229 -3.27 -9.06 -5.01
N PHE A 230 -3.15 -7.92 -4.34
CA PHE A 230 -2.43 -7.81 -3.07
C PHE A 230 -2.97 -8.79 -2.02
N ARG A 231 -4.31 -8.86 -1.85
CA ARG A 231 -4.94 -9.83 -0.95
C ARG A 231 -4.59 -11.26 -1.32
N ASN A 232 -4.72 -11.64 -2.58
CA ASN A 232 -4.42 -12.99 -3.06
C ASN A 232 -2.93 -13.33 -2.93
N ALA A 233 -2.03 -12.35 -3.11
CA ALA A 233 -0.60 -12.52 -2.89
C ALA A 233 -0.26 -12.80 -1.41
N LEU A 234 -0.92 -12.11 -0.47
CA LEU A 234 -0.82 -12.39 0.97
C LEU A 234 -1.29 -13.83 1.29
N VAL A 235 -2.40 -14.28 0.68
CA VAL A 235 -2.90 -15.64 0.83
C VAL A 235 -1.85 -16.65 0.32
N ARG A 236 -1.29 -16.45 -0.88
CA ARG A 236 -0.28 -17.34 -1.48
C ARG A 236 1.02 -17.38 -0.69
N ALA A 237 1.41 -16.28 -0.06
CA ALA A 237 2.60 -16.20 0.78
C ALA A 237 2.48 -17.05 2.07
N ASN A 238 1.26 -17.43 2.46
CA ASN A 238 0.97 -18.13 3.73
C ASN A 238 0.28 -19.50 3.56
N TYR A 239 0.22 -20.03 2.33
CA TYR A 239 -0.45 -21.30 2.09
C TYR A 239 0.47 -22.41 1.65
N ASN A 240 0.44 -23.52 2.39
CA ASN A 240 1.14 -24.77 2.06
C ASN A 240 0.15 -25.93 1.99
N ASN A 241 0.23 -26.73 0.92
CA ASN A 241 -0.44 -28.01 0.82
C ASN A 241 0.53 -29.03 0.19
N LEU A 242 1.30 -29.70 1.05
CA LEU A 242 2.36 -30.61 0.62
C LEU A 242 1.80 -31.84 -0.13
N GLN A 243 0.57 -32.24 0.17
CA GLN A 243 -0.09 -33.39 -0.53
C GLN A 243 -0.38 -33.04 -1.99
N LYS A 244 -0.67 -31.77 -2.28
CA LYS A 244 -0.89 -31.24 -3.64
C LYS A 244 0.39 -30.67 -4.27
N GLY A 245 1.55 -30.73 -3.58
CA GLY A 245 2.79 -30.11 -4.04
C GLY A 245 2.75 -28.58 -4.08
N ILE A 246 1.87 -27.95 -3.29
CA ILE A 246 1.72 -26.50 -3.27
C ILE A 246 2.53 -25.95 -2.09
N HIS A 247 3.43 -25.01 -2.39
CA HIS A 247 4.26 -24.33 -1.40
C HIS A 247 3.86 -22.85 -1.28
N ALA A 248 4.03 -22.32 -0.08
CA ALA A 248 3.92 -20.86 0.15
C ALA A 248 5.00 -20.15 -0.68
N THR A 249 4.63 -19.03 -1.30
CA THR A 249 5.56 -18.20 -2.07
C THR A 249 5.24 -16.73 -1.89
N SER A 250 6.27 -15.93 -1.59
CA SER A 250 6.20 -14.47 -1.51
C SER A 250 6.37 -13.77 -2.87
N GLU A 251 6.73 -14.49 -3.94
CA GLU A 251 7.06 -13.92 -5.24
C GLU A 251 5.97 -12.98 -5.79
N TYR A 252 4.70 -13.35 -5.65
CA TYR A 252 3.59 -12.49 -6.10
C TYR A 252 3.51 -11.19 -5.31
N LEU A 253 3.82 -11.25 -4.01
CA LEU A 253 3.82 -10.07 -3.15
C LEU A 253 5.07 -9.21 -3.41
N GLU A 254 6.21 -9.82 -3.71
CA GLU A 254 7.43 -9.14 -4.13
C GLU A 254 7.19 -8.36 -5.44
N ILE A 255 6.60 -8.99 -6.46
CA ILE A 255 6.19 -8.35 -7.73
C ILE A 255 5.24 -7.17 -7.48
N PHE A 256 4.29 -7.31 -6.56
CA PHE A 256 3.41 -6.20 -6.18
C PHE A 256 4.20 -5.03 -5.59
N PHE A 257 5.14 -5.30 -4.70
CA PHE A 257 5.99 -4.27 -4.11
C PHE A 257 7.00 -3.68 -5.11
N GLU A 258 7.47 -4.45 -6.09
CA GLU A 258 8.28 -3.91 -7.18
C GLU A 258 7.49 -2.88 -8.00
N ASN A 259 6.25 -3.18 -8.37
CA ASN A 259 5.39 -2.19 -9.01
C ASN A 259 5.15 -0.98 -8.12
N LEU A 260 4.89 -1.19 -6.84
CA LEU A 260 4.60 -0.12 -5.88
C LEU A 260 5.82 0.79 -5.63
N LEU A 261 6.97 0.20 -5.39
CA LEU A 261 8.18 0.90 -4.93
C LEU A 261 9.12 1.27 -6.08
N LEU A 262 9.18 0.46 -7.14
CA LEU A 262 10.07 0.67 -8.27
C LEU A 262 9.35 1.28 -9.48
N GLY A 263 8.00 1.30 -9.50
CA GLY A 263 7.23 1.66 -10.68
C GLY A 263 7.38 0.64 -11.80
N ALA A 264 7.80 -0.58 -11.46
CA ALA A 264 7.84 -1.68 -12.41
C ALA A 264 6.45 -1.91 -13.01
N GLN A 265 6.39 -2.39 -14.23
CA GLN A 265 5.15 -2.60 -14.97
C GLN A 265 4.82 -4.10 -15.09
N HIS A 266 5.02 -4.84 -14.00
CA HIS A 266 4.66 -6.25 -13.98
C HIS A 266 3.15 -6.41 -14.09
N GLU A 267 2.72 -7.42 -14.83
CA GLU A 267 1.32 -7.74 -15.00
C GLU A 267 0.77 -8.41 -13.74
N LEU A 268 -0.17 -7.76 -13.04
CA LEU A 268 -0.77 -8.23 -11.79
C LEU A 268 -2.11 -8.95 -12.07
N LYS A 269 -2.06 -10.18 -12.59
CA LYS A 269 -3.26 -10.98 -12.89
C LYS A 269 -3.55 -12.00 -11.81
N ASN A 270 -4.71 -11.89 -11.17
CA ASN A 270 -5.17 -12.80 -10.12
C ASN A 270 -5.19 -14.27 -10.52
N ARG A 271 -5.49 -14.58 -11.79
CA ARG A 271 -5.50 -15.95 -12.31
C ARG A 271 -4.15 -16.68 -12.15
N TYR A 272 -3.03 -15.96 -12.17
CA TYR A 272 -1.70 -16.56 -12.04
C TYR A 272 -1.40 -17.02 -10.61
N LEU A 273 -2.11 -16.48 -9.63
CA LEU A 273 -1.98 -16.83 -8.22
C LEU A 273 -2.82 -18.04 -7.86
N HIS A 274 -3.84 -18.37 -8.68
CA HIS A 274 -4.74 -19.49 -8.38
C HIS A 274 -4.00 -20.81 -8.41
N VAL A 275 -4.17 -21.64 -7.37
CA VAL A 275 -3.42 -22.89 -7.19
C VAL A 275 -3.66 -23.94 -8.29
N GLU A 276 -4.78 -23.85 -8.99
CA GLU A 276 -5.13 -24.72 -10.10
C GLU A 276 -4.75 -24.16 -11.47
N TYR A 277 -4.16 -22.94 -11.50
CA TYR A 277 -3.74 -22.34 -12.74
C TYR A 277 -2.55 -23.11 -13.33
N LYS A 278 -2.75 -23.67 -14.52
CA LYS A 278 -1.68 -24.30 -15.30
C LYS A 278 -1.28 -23.32 -16.36
N ALA A 279 -0.08 -22.77 -16.23
CA ALA A 279 0.50 -21.97 -17.31
C ALA A 279 0.71 -22.85 -18.54
N ASP A 280 0.21 -22.44 -19.70
CA ASP A 280 0.66 -23.03 -20.98
C ASP A 280 2.17 -22.85 -21.11
N ALA A 281 2.85 -23.77 -21.77
CA ALA A 281 4.33 -23.79 -21.89
C ALA A 281 4.93 -22.46 -22.39
N THR A 282 4.15 -21.66 -23.13
CA THR A 282 4.48 -20.28 -23.53
C THR A 282 4.41 -19.25 -22.40
N ALA A 283 3.58 -19.48 -21.37
CA ALA A 283 3.45 -18.57 -20.22
C ALA A 283 4.51 -18.84 -19.14
N GLN A 284 5.09 -20.04 -19.10
CA GLN A 284 6.23 -20.34 -18.21
C GLN A 284 7.49 -19.61 -18.65
N SER A 285 7.70 -19.35 -19.95
CA SER A 285 8.80 -18.50 -20.42
C SER A 285 8.59 -17.02 -19.99
N ALA A 286 7.36 -16.55 -20.01
CA ALA A 286 7.02 -15.19 -19.56
C ALA A 286 7.19 -15.01 -18.04
N ALA A 287 6.84 -16.02 -17.23
CA ALA A 287 7.08 -15.98 -15.77
C ALA A 287 8.58 -16.05 -15.44
N ALA A 288 9.37 -16.77 -16.22
CA ALA A 288 10.83 -16.81 -16.08
C ALA A 288 11.53 -15.54 -16.62
N GLU A 289 10.90 -14.82 -17.56
CA GLU A 289 11.37 -13.51 -18.03
C GLU A 289 10.98 -12.37 -17.08
N ILE A 290 9.85 -12.48 -16.37
CA ILE A 290 9.42 -11.57 -15.31
C ILE A 290 10.46 -11.51 -14.17
N SER A 291 11.17 -12.63 -13.91
CA SER A 291 12.28 -12.69 -12.93
C SER A 291 13.54 -11.90 -13.35
N LYS A 292 13.57 -11.29 -14.52
CA LYS A 292 14.68 -10.46 -15.00
C LYS A 292 14.27 -9.00 -15.15
N CYS A 293 13.83 -8.39 -14.07
CA CYS A 293 13.74 -6.93 -14.02
C CYS A 293 15.14 -6.35 -14.22
N LYS A 294 15.37 -5.70 -15.37
CA LYS A 294 16.65 -5.04 -15.68
C LYS A 294 17.02 -3.94 -14.69
N ASN A 295 16.05 -3.47 -13.89
CA ASN A 295 16.21 -2.36 -12.95
C ASN A 295 16.47 -2.81 -11.50
N CYS A 296 16.45 -4.12 -11.21
CA CYS A 296 16.83 -4.67 -9.90
C CYS A 296 18.36 -4.64 -9.63
N THR A 297 19.15 -3.99 -10.51
CA THR A 297 20.61 -3.92 -10.39
C THR A 297 21.13 -2.66 -9.70
N LEU A 298 20.25 -1.76 -9.25
CA LEU A 298 20.70 -0.59 -8.50
C LEU A 298 21.20 -1.01 -7.13
N ASP A 299 22.50 -0.88 -6.93
CA ASP A 299 23.15 -1.06 -5.62
C ASP A 299 22.85 0.16 -4.74
N CYS A 300 21.62 0.27 -4.29
CA CYS A 300 21.16 1.32 -3.39
C CYS A 300 20.19 0.78 -2.36
N THR A 301 20.09 1.48 -1.23
CA THR A 301 19.12 1.18 -0.17
C THR A 301 17.75 1.76 -0.51
N LEU A 302 16.69 1.35 0.23
CA LEU A 302 15.36 1.92 0.06
C LEU A 302 15.34 3.45 0.26
N GLU A 303 16.05 3.97 1.26
CA GLU A 303 16.14 5.43 1.49
C GLU A 303 16.86 6.15 0.34
N GLU A 304 17.93 5.57 -0.21
CA GLU A 304 18.63 6.11 -1.36
C GLU A 304 17.74 6.14 -2.61
N LEU A 305 16.96 5.08 -2.82
CA LEU A 305 15.98 5.04 -3.90
C LEU A 305 14.90 6.12 -3.75
N ALA A 306 14.38 6.32 -2.53
CA ALA A 306 13.42 7.39 -2.26
C ALA A 306 14.00 8.79 -2.56
N VAL A 307 15.26 9.02 -2.22
CA VAL A 307 16.01 10.26 -2.57
C VAL A 307 16.09 10.42 -4.08
N LEU A 308 16.51 9.40 -4.82
CA LEU A 308 16.63 9.44 -6.29
C LEU A 308 15.28 9.76 -6.95
N ARG A 309 14.19 9.11 -6.52
CA ARG A 309 12.85 9.34 -7.07
C ARG A 309 12.31 10.73 -6.81
N THR A 310 12.50 11.22 -5.59
CA THR A 310 12.06 12.57 -5.23
C THR A 310 12.83 13.63 -6.04
N ILE A 311 14.11 13.41 -6.26
CA ILE A 311 14.96 14.27 -7.11
C ILE A 311 14.55 14.15 -8.59
N ALA A 312 14.28 12.95 -9.09
CA ALA A 312 13.84 12.76 -10.49
C ALA A 312 12.53 13.49 -10.78
N ALA A 313 11.58 13.47 -9.82
CA ALA A 313 10.33 14.21 -9.91
C ALA A 313 10.51 15.73 -9.84
N ASN A 314 11.51 16.22 -9.11
CA ASN A 314 11.83 17.65 -9.01
C ASN A 314 13.36 17.87 -8.97
N PRO A 315 14.02 17.99 -10.13
CA PRO A 315 15.47 18.17 -10.21
C PRO A 315 16.01 19.44 -9.54
N SER A 316 15.17 20.43 -9.33
CA SER A 316 15.55 21.70 -8.69
C SER A 316 15.35 21.70 -7.17
N ILE A 317 14.91 20.60 -6.58
CA ILE A 317 14.61 20.48 -5.15
C ILE A 317 15.84 20.81 -4.30
N THR A 318 15.66 21.62 -3.25
CA THR A 318 16.72 21.92 -2.29
C THR A 318 16.90 20.73 -1.32
N GLN A 319 18.09 20.66 -0.67
CA GLN A 319 18.29 19.61 0.35
C GLN A 319 17.33 19.73 1.53
N LYS A 320 16.92 20.95 1.87
CA LYS A 320 15.95 21.23 2.91
C LYS A 320 14.55 20.71 2.52
N ASP A 321 14.10 21.02 1.31
CA ASP A 321 12.80 20.58 0.80
C ASP A 321 12.77 19.06 0.58
N LEU A 322 13.91 18.49 0.12
CA LEU A 322 14.08 17.04 0.00
C LEU A 322 14.00 16.35 1.36
N ALA A 323 14.61 16.93 2.41
CA ALA A 323 14.51 16.43 3.78
C ALA A 323 13.06 16.47 4.29
N ALA A 324 12.34 17.55 4.01
CA ALA A 324 10.93 17.67 4.37
C ALA A 324 10.05 16.69 3.59
N ALA A 325 10.30 16.51 2.29
CA ALA A 325 9.53 15.57 1.44
C ALA A 325 9.70 14.11 1.86
N ILE A 326 10.92 13.71 2.24
CA ILE A 326 11.25 12.34 2.65
C ILE A 326 10.99 12.11 4.15
N GLY A 327 10.76 13.17 4.93
CA GLY A 327 10.55 13.07 6.38
C GLY A 327 11.82 12.72 7.17
N LYS A 328 13.00 13.12 6.67
CA LYS A 328 14.31 12.86 7.29
C LYS A 328 15.03 14.15 7.64
N SER A 329 16.10 14.06 8.46
CA SER A 329 16.93 15.22 8.76
C SER A 329 17.75 15.66 7.53
N GLU A 330 18.05 16.96 7.42
CA GLU A 330 18.95 17.46 6.36
C GLU A 330 20.33 16.77 6.40
N ARG A 331 20.80 16.40 7.59
CA ARG A 331 22.06 15.65 7.76
C ARG A 331 21.98 14.27 7.10
N THR A 332 20.89 13.55 7.30
CA THR A 332 20.64 12.25 6.67
C THR A 332 20.60 12.40 5.15
N ILE A 333 19.84 13.35 4.64
CA ILE A 333 19.73 13.61 3.20
C ILE A 333 21.11 13.98 2.60
N LYS A 334 21.89 14.80 3.28
CA LYS A 334 23.24 15.12 2.83
C LYS A 334 24.13 13.87 2.74
N THR A 335 24.07 12.99 3.73
CA THR A 335 24.82 11.74 3.71
C THR A 335 24.39 10.85 2.53
N ARG A 336 23.08 10.68 2.31
CA ARG A 336 22.55 9.86 1.21
C ARG A 336 22.87 10.44 -0.16
N THR A 337 22.75 11.77 -0.33
CA THR A 337 23.11 12.42 -1.61
C THR A 337 24.61 12.33 -1.92
N VAL A 338 25.49 12.37 -0.92
CA VAL A 338 26.93 12.14 -1.11
C VAL A 338 27.19 10.70 -1.53
N ALA A 339 26.64 9.73 -0.83
CA ALA A 339 26.78 8.30 -1.17
C ALA A 339 26.30 8.01 -2.61
N LEU A 340 25.17 8.59 -3.02
CA LEU A 340 24.65 8.45 -4.38
C LEU A 340 25.53 9.11 -5.44
N GLN A 341 26.20 10.20 -5.10
CA GLN A 341 27.19 10.83 -6.00
C GLN A 341 28.46 9.98 -6.12
N GLU A 342 28.92 9.37 -5.02
CA GLU A 342 30.07 8.45 -5.02
C GLU A 342 29.79 7.18 -5.82
N LYS A 343 28.55 6.68 -5.78
CA LYS A 343 28.06 5.56 -6.60
C LYS A 343 27.86 5.94 -8.09
N GLY A 344 27.94 7.22 -8.45
CA GLY A 344 27.72 7.69 -9.81
C GLY A 344 26.23 7.72 -10.23
N TYR A 345 25.30 7.67 -9.29
CA TYR A 345 23.86 7.65 -9.55
C TYR A 345 23.24 9.05 -9.57
N LEU A 346 23.92 10.02 -8.98
CA LEU A 346 23.45 11.39 -8.83
C LEU A 346 24.57 12.38 -9.15
N ARG A 347 24.25 13.47 -9.82
CA ARG A 347 25.19 14.57 -10.08
C ARG A 347 24.52 15.91 -9.79
N ARG A 348 25.32 16.88 -9.29
CA ARG A 348 24.90 18.29 -9.19
C ARG A 348 25.45 19.05 -10.39
N ALA A 349 24.59 19.56 -11.26
CA ALA A 349 24.97 20.39 -12.39
C ALA A 349 24.86 21.88 -12.05
N ASN A 350 25.63 22.73 -12.75
CA ASN A 350 25.58 24.21 -12.70
C ASN A 350 25.85 24.88 -11.32
N GLY A 351 26.58 24.19 -10.42
CA GLY A 351 27.09 24.79 -9.18
C GLY A 351 26.08 24.93 -8.04
N LYS A 352 26.49 25.63 -6.95
CA LYS A 352 25.71 25.66 -5.69
C LYS A 352 24.53 26.63 -5.69
N ARG A 353 24.53 27.69 -6.49
CA ARG A 353 23.50 28.75 -6.44
C ARG A 353 22.35 28.58 -7.44
N SER A 354 22.63 28.07 -8.63
CA SER A 354 21.65 27.83 -9.70
C SER A 354 21.62 26.38 -10.20
N GLY A 355 22.24 25.46 -9.45
CA GLY A 355 22.40 24.09 -9.87
C GLY A 355 21.17 23.26 -9.62
N HIS A 356 20.97 22.30 -10.52
CA HIS A 356 19.96 21.26 -10.40
C HIS A 356 20.63 19.90 -10.21
N TRP A 357 19.85 18.92 -9.79
CA TRP A 357 20.26 17.53 -9.66
C TRP A 357 20.02 16.80 -10.98
N GLU A 358 20.91 15.93 -11.33
CA GLU A 358 20.76 15.01 -12.45
C GLU A 358 20.84 13.57 -11.92
N VAL A 359 19.77 12.80 -12.12
CA VAL A 359 19.74 11.36 -11.86
C VAL A 359 20.34 10.68 -13.08
N LEU A 360 21.40 9.87 -12.88
CA LEU A 360 22.21 9.26 -13.93
C LEU A 360 21.87 7.79 -14.16
N VAL A 361 20.87 7.26 -13.47
CA VAL A 361 20.40 5.87 -13.53
C VAL A 361 18.93 5.84 -13.94
N ASP A 362 18.54 4.75 -14.58
CA ASP A 362 17.15 4.50 -14.91
C ASP A 362 16.40 4.06 -13.64
N LEU A 363 15.28 4.71 -13.36
CA LEU A 363 14.41 4.43 -12.21
C LEU A 363 13.06 3.82 -12.64
N SER A 364 12.89 3.57 -13.94
CA SER A 364 11.67 3.01 -14.51
C SER A 364 11.67 1.48 -14.53
#